data_2e0f68111070de8dc2acccb73bb83a42
#
_entry.id   2e0f68111070de8dc2acccb73bb83a42
#
_cell.length_a   1.000
_cell.length_b   1.000
_cell.length_c   1.000
_cell.angle_alpha   90.00
_cell.angle_beta   90.00
_cell.angle_gamma   90.00
#
_symmetry.space_group_name_H-M   'P 1'
#
loop_
_entity.id
_entity.type
_entity.pdbx_description
1 polymer ?
#
loop_
_entity_poly.entity_id
_entity_poly.type
_entity_poly.pdbx_seq_one_letter_code
_entity_poly.pdbx_strand_id
1 'polypeptide(L)'
;MKSGTAILPSIRGKEGEEIRMELTIAERFVLLNMLPQQGDITTVKIVRQLREALSFSEQEHVDYEIHTESDGNGRAIFRWNPSKSGAVKDVEIVGVGRKLVVEALQRMEQEKSLTESHVTLWDKFMNT
;
A
#
# COMPACT_ATOMS: atom_id res chain seq x y z
N MET A 1 -10.86 -9.88 32.32
CA MET A 1 -10.42 -9.89 31.74
C MET A 1 -10.17 -9.65 31.08
N LYS A 2 -10.35 -9.80 31.12
CA LYS A 2 -10.03 -9.67 30.36
C LYS A 2 -9.98 -9.61 29.47
N SER A 3 -10.21 -9.75 29.64
CA SER A 3 -9.98 -9.85 28.53
C SER A 3 -9.92 -9.73 27.72
N GLY A 4 -10.12 -9.63 27.90
CA GLY A 4 -9.88 -9.74 26.86
C GLY A 4 -9.62 -9.72 26.29
N THR A 5 -9.69 -9.89 26.44
CA THR A 5 -9.15 -10.16 25.79
C THR A 5 -8.84 -10.34 25.06
N ALA A 6 -8.96 -10.40 25.18
CA ALA A 6 -8.45 -10.79 24.46
C ALA A 6 -8.26 -11.20 23.84
N ILE A 7 -8.36 -11.51 23.81
CA ILE A 7 -7.81 -12.11 23.33
C ILE A 7 -7.63 -12.40 22.37
N LEU A 8 -7.82 -12.69 22.32
CA LEU A 8 -7.49 -13.12 21.44
C LEU A 8 -6.78 -12.83 20.35
N PRO A 9 -6.23 -12.42 20.32
CA PRO A 9 -5.47 -11.80 19.26
C PRO A 9 -4.64 -12.77 18.51
N SER A 10 -3.87 -13.52 19.16
CA SER A 10 -3.05 -14.54 18.51
C SER A 10 -3.90 -15.58 17.81
N ILE A 11 -5.15 -15.64 18.16
CA ILE A 11 -6.07 -16.61 17.60
C ILE A 11 -6.32 -16.34 16.12
N ARG A 12 -6.22 -15.08 15.73
CA ARG A 12 -6.49 -14.71 14.35
C ARG A 12 -5.48 -15.27 13.38
N GLY A 13 -4.31 -15.66 13.87
CA GLY A 13 -3.25 -16.12 13.01
C GLY A 13 -2.65 -14.99 12.23
N LYS A 14 -1.75 -15.34 11.35
CA LYS A 14 -0.96 -14.31 10.66
C LYS A 14 -1.77 -13.49 9.67
N GLU A 15 -2.74 -14.12 9.04
CA GLU A 15 -3.53 -13.41 8.04
C GLU A 15 -4.48 -12.40 8.65
N GLY A 16 -4.83 -12.58 9.91
CA GLY A 16 -5.70 -11.66 10.60
C GLY A 16 -4.97 -10.57 11.34
N GLU A 17 -3.66 -10.64 11.40
CA GLU A 17 -2.87 -9.67 12.12
C GLU A 17 -2.68 -8.41 11.30
N GLU A 18 -2.69 -7.28 12.00
CA GLU A 18 -2.37 -6.01 11.39
C GLU A 18 -0.86 -5.81 11.45
N ILE A 19 -0.30 -5.28 10.39
CA ILE A 19 1.10 -4.88 10.38
C ILE A 19 1.16 -3.38 10.15
N ARG A 20 2.20 -2.77 10.67
CA ARG A 20 2.44 -1.35 10.46
C ARG A 20 3.78 -1.21 9.77
N MET A 21 3.84 -0.34 8.79
CA MET A 21 5.10 -0.05 8.12
C MET A 21 5.09 1.39 7.66
N GLU A 22 6.27 1.96 7.61
CA GLU A 22 6.43 3.31 7.10
C GLU A 22 6.57 3.26 5.60
N LEU A 23 5.76 4.07 4.92
CA LEU A 23 5.76 4.11 3.46
C LEU A 23 5.98 5.54 3.00
N THR A 24 6.82 5.69 2.01
CA THR A 24 7.05 6.99 1.38
C THR A 24 5.91 7.34 0.45
N ILE A 25 5.90 8.58 -0.04
CA ILE A 25 4.91 9.02 -1.01
C ILE A 25 4.96 8.13 -2.25
N ALA A 26 6.17 7.89 -2.77
CA ALA A 26 6.32 7.07 -3.97
C ALA A 26 5.82 5.65 -3.73
N GLU A 27 6.14 5.07 -2.59
CA GLU A 27 5.70 3.72 -2.27
C GLU A 27 4.18 3.62 -2.20
N ARG A 28 3.54 4.62 -1.63
CA ARG A 28 2.08 4.63 -1.54
C ARG A 28 1.45 4.69 -2.93
N PHE A 29 1.99 5.53 -3.83
CA PHE A 29 1.50 5.60 -5.20
C PHE A 29 1.70 4.28 -5.95
N VAL A 30 2.87 3.66 -5.79
CA VAL A 30 3.14 2.38 -6.45
C VAL A 30 2.16 1.32 -5.96
N LEU A 31 1.94 1.24 -4.66
CA LEU A 31 0.99 0.28 -4.11
C LEU A 31 -0.42 0.51 -4.63
N LEU A 32 -0.86 1.76 -4.65
CA LEU A 32 -2.20 2.08 -5.16
C LEU A 32 -2.37 1.63 -6.61
N ASN A 33 -1.31 1.74 -7.41
CA ASN A 33 -1.36 1.32 -8.79
C ASN A 33 -1.27 -0.19 -8.98
N MET A 34 -0.76 -0.90 -7.98
CA MET A 34 -0.64 -2.36 -8.04
C MET A 34 -1.92 -3.09 -7.66
N LEU A 35 -2.81 -2.43 -6.94
CA LEU A 35 -3.99 -3.10 -6.41
C LEU A 35 -4.91 -3.53 -7.55
N PRO A 36 -5.46 -4.75 -7.48
CA PRO A 36 -6.38 -5.21 -8.52
C PRO A 36 -7.64 -4.33 -8.53
N GLN A 37 -8.17 -4.11 -9.72
CA GLN A 37 -9.34 -3.27 -9.87
C GLN A 37 -10.62 -4.07 -9.96
N GLN A 38 -10.51 -5.39 -10.02
CA GLN A 38 -11.66 -6.27 -10.09
C GLN A 38 -11.30 -7.60 -9.44
N GLY A 39 -12.32 -8.34 -9.05
CA GLY A 39 -12.15 -9.61 -8.38
C GLY A 39 -13.46 -10.03 -7.75
N ASP A 40 -13.42 -11.04 -6.89
CA ASP A 40 -14.61 -11.41 -6.15
C ASP A 40 -14.89 -10.35 -5.07
N ILE A 41 -16.04 -10.48 -4.42
CA ILE A 41 -16.48 -9.44 -3.47
C ILE A 41 -15.50 -9.31 -2.29
N THR A 42 -14.93 -10.42 -1.85
CA THR A 42 -13.97 -10.39 -0.75
C THR A 42 -12.73 -9.60 -1.15
N THR A 43 -12.19 -9.90 -2.33
CA THR A 43 -11.02 -9.17 -2.84
C THR A 43 -11.31 -7.68 -2.98
N VAL A 44 -12.46 -7.35 -3.54
CA VAL A 44 -12.82 -5.94 -3.74
C VAL A 44 -12.91 -5.20 -2.40
N LYS A 45 -13.45 -5.84 -1.38
CA LYS A 45 -13.52 -5.22 -0.06
C LYS A 45 -12.15 -5.02 0.57
N ILE A 46 -11.26 -5.99 0.41
CA ILE A 46 -9.89 -5.87 0.92
C ILE A 46 -9.17 -4.73 0.20
N VAL A 47 -9.33 -4.65 -1.12
CA VAL A 47 -8.71 -3.59 -1.90
C VAL A 47 -9.22 -2.22 -1.45
N ARG A 48 -10.51 -2.11 -1.17
CA ARG A 48 -11.07 -0.85 -0.69
C ARG A 48 -10.40 -0.41 0.61
N GLN A 49 -10.23 -1.35 1.55
CA GLN A 49 -9.58 -1.04 2.81
C GLN A 49 -8.13 -0.59 2.59
N LEU A 50 -7.42 -1.28 1.70
CA LEU A 50 -6.05 -0.90 1.38
C LEU A 50 -6.00 0.49 0.77
N ARG A 51 -6.91 0.80 -0.15
CA ARG A 51 -6.94 2.13 -0.76
C ARG A 51 -7.16 3.21 0.29
N GLU A 52 -8.06 2.96 1.23
CA GLU A 52 -8.33 3.94 2.28
C GLU A 52 -7.09 4.16 3.14
N ALA A 53 -6.38 3.09 3.48
CA ALA A 53 -5.17 3.20 4.30
C ALA A 53 -4.04 3.92 3.56
N LEU A 54 -3.95 3.73 2.25
CA LEU A 54 -2.85 4.25 1.44
C LEU A 54 -3.13 5.63 0.85
N SER A 55 -4.38 6.07 0.84
CA SER A 55 -4.76 7.34 0.22
C SER A 55 -4.17 8.53 0.94
N PHE A 56 -4.04 9.63 0.24
CA PHE A 56 -3.50 10.86 0.77
C PHE A 56 -4.63 11.76 1.25
N SER A 57 -4.47 12.33 2.44
CA SER A 57 -5.43 13.27 2.98
C SER A 57 -5.32 14.61 2.27
N GLU A 58 -6.32 15.47 2.48
CA GLU A 58 -6.26 16.82 1.93
C GLU A 58 -5.04 17.57 2.46
N GLN A 59 -4.72 17.37 3.75
CA GLN A 59 -3.56 18.02 4.33
C GLN A 59 -2.28 17.54 3.68
N GLU A 60 -2.20 16.24 3.39
CA GLU A 60 -1.02 15.71 2.70
C GLU A 60 -0.90 16.26 1.29
N HIS A 61 -2.03 16.45 0.60
CA HIS A 61 -1.98 17.07 -0.73
C HIS A 61 -1.38 18.47 -0.67
N VAL A 62 -1.74 19.23 0.35
CA VAL A 62 -1.20 20.58 0.53
C VAL A 62 0.26 20.52 0.94
N ASP A 63 0.57 19.72 1.97
CA ASP A 63 1.91 19.69 2.56
C ASP A 63 2.95 19.16 1.57
N TYR A 64 2.58 18.18 0.77
CA TYR A 64 3.50 17.55 -0.17
C TYR A 64 3.38 18.14 -1.57
N GLU A 65 2.42 19.04 -1.78
CA GLU A 65 2.17 19.67 -3.08
C GLU A 65 1.88 18.61 -4.15
N ILE A 66 1.05 17.65 -3.77
CA ILE A 66 0.66 16.56 -4.68
C ILE A 66 -0.27 17.10 -5.75
N HIS A 67 0.06 16.86 -7.01
CA HIS A 67 -0.75 17.30 -8.12
C HIS A 67 -0.54 16.37 -9.31
N THR A 68 -1.38 16.52 -10.32
CA THR A 68 -1.24 15.72 -11.54
C THR A 68 -0.78 16.62 -12.68
N GLU A 69 0.03 16.05 -13.55
CA GLU A 69 0.49 16.71 -14.77
C GLU A 69 0.27 15.76 -15.94
N SER A 70 0.10 16.32 -17.12
CA SER A 70 0.01 15.53 -18.34
C SER A 70 1.42 15.15 -18.81
N ASP A 71 1.56 13.90 -19.27
CA ASP A 71 2.85 13.47 -19.86
C ASP A 71 2.96 13.83 -21.34
N GLY A 72 1.97 14.56 -21.87
CA GLY A 72 1.95 14.92 -23.27
C GLY A 72 1.28 13.89 -24.15
N ASN A 73 0.94 12.73 -23.61
CA ASN A 73 0.31 11.64 -24.34
C ASN A 73 -1.08 11.30 -23.79
N GLY A 74 -1.65 12.22 -23.02
CA GLY A 74 -2.97 12.02 -22.46
C GLY A 74 -2.99 11.25 -21.16
N ARG A 75 -1.84 10.94 -20.58
CA ARG A 75 -1.75 10.23 -19.31
C ARG A 75 -1.48 11.20 -18.19
N ALA A 76 -2.04 10.92 -17.03
CA ALA A 76 -1.82 11.73 -15.84
C ALA A 76 -0.63 11.17 -15.07
N ILE A 77 0.27 12.04 -14.67
CA ILE A 77 1.43 11.69 -13.85
C ILE A 77 1.28 12.41 -12.52
N PHE A 78 1.45 11.68 -11.43
CA PHE A 78 1.44 12.28 -10.10
C PHE A 78 2.79 12.88 -9.79
N ARG A 79 2.77 14.10 -9.27
CA ARG A 79 3.98 14.82 -8.87
C ARG A 79 3.82 15.34 -7.45
N TRP A 80 4.92 15.53 -6.79
CA TRP A 80 4.96 16.13 -5.47
C TRP A 80 6.26 16.89 -5.32
N ASN A 81 6.36 17.67 -4.25
CA ASN A 81 7.57 18.44 -3.98
C ASN A 81 8.73 17.47 -3.68
N PRO A 82 9.80 17.48 -4.48
CA PRO A 82 10.91 16.53 -4.28
C PRO A 82 11.54 16.61 -2.89
N SER A 83 11.49 17.78 -2.25
CA SER A 83 12.06 17.92 -0.90
C SER A 83 11.26 17.12 0.13
N LYS A 84 10.05 16.67 -0.22
CA LYS A 84 9.22 15.87 0.66
C LYS A 84 9.30 14.38 0.37
N SER A 85 10.16 13.97 -0.58
CA SER A 85 10.25 12.57 -0.97
C SER A 85 10.66 11.65 0.18
N GLY A 86 11.31 12.17 1.19
CA GLY A 86 11.68 11.38 2.36
C GLY A 86 10.59 11.28 3.42
N ALA A 87 9.47 11.96 3.24
CA ALA A 87 8.38 11.90 4.20
C ALA A 87 7.76 10.51 4.18
N VAL A 88 7.48 9.98 5.38
CA VAL A 88 6.88 8.66 5.50
C VAL A 88 5.61 8.75 6.31
N LYS A 89 4.72 7.82 6.06
CA LYS A 89 3.52 7.64 6.87
C LYS A 89 3.52 6.23 7.41
N ASP A 90 3.20 6.12 8.70
CA ASP A 90 3.03 4.82 9.33
C ASP A 90 1.65 4.30 8.95
N VAL A 91 1.64 3.27 8.11
CA VAL A 91 0.40 2.73 7.55
C VAL A 91 0.10 1.38 8.19
N GLU A 92 -1.14 1.23 8.62
CA GLU A 92 -1.60 -0.01 9.22
C GLU A 92 -2.29 -0.84 8.15
N ILE A 93 -1.81 -2.07 7.96
CA ILE A 93 -2.29 -2.97 6.91
C ILE A 93 -2.75 -4.27 7.56
N VAL A 94 -4.00 -4.65 7.32
CA VAL A 94 -4.50 -5.94 7.83
C VAL A 94 -3.79 -7.08 7.11
N GLY A 95 -3.67 -8.23 7.81
CA GLY A 95 -2.91 -9.36 7.28
C GLY A 95 -3.38 -9.86 5.94
N VAL A 96 -4.70 -9.88 5.71
CA VAL A 96 -5.22 -10.31 4.40
C VAL A 96 -4.82 -9.33 3.30
N GLY A 97 -4.72 -8.03 3.64
CA GLY A 97 -4.26 -7.03 2.69
C GLY A 97 -2.79 -7.22 2.37
N ARG A 98 -1.98 -7.51 3.40
CA ARG A 98 -0.56 -7.79 3.20
C ARG A 98 -0.38 -8.99 2.27
N LYS A 99 -1.14 -10.04 2.50
CA LYS A 99 -1.06 -11.24 1.67
C LYS A 99 -1.37 -10.92 0.21
N LEU A 100 -2.38 -10.10 -0.01
CA LEU A 100 -2.77 -9.70 -1.35
C LEU A 100 -1.64 -8.95 -2.06
N VAL A 101 -0.98 -8.04 -1.34
CA VAL A 101 0.15 -7.29 -1.90
C VAL A 101 1.33 -8.22 -2.20
N VAL A 102 1.64 -9.13 -1.27
CA VAL A 102 2.72 -10.09 -1.47
C VAL A 102 2.46 -10.93 -2.71
N GLU A 103 1.24 -11.42 -2.87
CA GLU A 103 0.90 -12.22 -4.05
C GLU A 103 1.03 -11.43 -5.34
N ALA A 104 0.64 -10.15 -5.30
CA ALA A 104 0.78 -9.29 -6.47
C ALA A 104 2.25 -9.09 -6.84
N LEU A 105 3.09 -8.84 -5.84
CA LEU A 105 4.53 -8.70 -6.08
C LEU A 105 5.14 -9.97 -6.63
N GLN A 106 4.76 -11.10 -6.07
CA GLN A 106 5.28 -12.38 -6.53
C GLN A 106 4.88 -12.68 -7.97
N ARG A 107 3.64 -12.33 -8.33
CA ARG A 107 3.18 -12.50 -9.71
C ARG A 107 3.97 -11.62 -10.65
N MET A 108 4.20 -10.37 -10.26
CA MET A 108 4.99 -9.45 -11.09
C MET A 108 6.43 -9.96 -11.26
N GLU A 109 6.97 -10.56 -10.22
CA GLU A 109 8.31 -11.13 -10.30
C GLU A 109 8.37 -12.27 -11.30
N GLN A 110 7.36 -13.14 -11.28
CA GLN A 110 7.29 -14.24 -12.23
C GLN A 110 7.13 -13.73 -13.65
N GLU A 111 6.39 -12.64 -13.83
CA GLU A 111 6.17 -12.04 -15.13
C GLU A 111 7.32 -11.13 -15.57
N LYS A 112 8.29 -10.94 -14.68
CA LYS A 112 9.42 -10.07 -14.93
C LYS A 112 9.01 -8.64 -15.23
N SER A 113 7.98 -8.18 -14.53
CA SER A 113 7.44 -6.84 -14.71
C SER A 113 7.76 -5.89 -13.56
N LEU A 114 8.56 -6.34 -12.58
CA LEU A 114 9.01 -5.45 -11.51
C LEU A 114 9.96 -4.41 -12.06
N THR A 115 9.86 -3.20 -11.53
CA THR A 115 10.78 -2.12 -11.87
C THR A 115 11.52 -1.68 -10.61
N GLU A 116 12.45 -0.75 -10.78
CA GLU A 116 13.22 -0.26 -9.65
C GLU A 116 12.32 0.33 -8.56
N SER A 117 11.19 0.91 -8.95
CA SER A 117 10.27 1.50 -7.97
C SER A 117 9.61 0.46 -7.07
N HIS A 118 9.70 -0.82 -7.42
CA HIS A 118 9.13 -1.89 -6.60
C HIS A 118 10.13 -2.48 -5.61
N VAL A 119 11.41 -2.15 -5.72
CA VAL A 119 12.45 -2.80 -4.92
C VAL A 119 12.26 -2.61 -3.43
N THR A 120 12.03 -1.35 -3.01
CA THR A 120 11.86 -1.08 -1.59
C THR A 120 10.59 -1.73 -1.04
N LEU A 121 9.54 -1.79 -1.85
CA LEU A 121 8.31 -2.46 -1.44
C LEU A 121 8.52 -3.96 -1.30
N TRP A 122 9.23 -4.55 -2.25
CA TRP A 122 9.57 -5.97 -2.17
C TRP A 122 10.25 -6.27 -0.85
N ASP A 123 11.29 -5.48 -0.51
CA ASP A 123 12.02 -5.69 0.72
C ASP A 123 11.13 -5.53 1.95
N LYS A 124 10.29 -4.51 1.96
CA LYS A 124 9.43 -4.25 3.12
C LYS A 124 8.38 -5.35 3.31
N PHE A 125 7.77 -5.81 2.24
CA PHE A 125 6.71 -6.79 2.35
C PHE A 125 7.22 -8.22 2.51
N MET A 126 8.35 -8.55 1.91
CA MET A 126 8.88 -9.91 2.03
C MET A 126 9.57 -10.16 3.37
N ASN A 127 9.98 -9.10 4.06
CA ASN A 127 10.67 -9.22 5.33
C ASN A 127 9.79 -8.97 6.55
N THR A 128 8.49 -8.93 6.37
CA THR A 128 7.55 -8.75 7.49
C THR A 128 6.92 -10.06 7.93
#